data_0a42404040cfafab1caefd5d7b4b2860
#
_entry.id   0a42404040cfafab1caefd5d7b4b2860
#
_cell.length_a   1.000
_cell.length_b   1.000
_cell.length_c   1.000
_cell.angle_alpha   90.00
_cell.angle_beta   90.00
_cell.angle_gamma   90.00
#
_symmetry.space_group_name_H-M   'P 1'
#
loop_
_entity.id
_entity.type
_entity.pdbx_description
1 polymer ?
#
loop_
_entity_poly.entity_id
_entity_poly.type
_entity_poly.pdbx_seq_one_letter_code
_entity_poly.pdbx_strand_id
1 'polypeptide(L)'
;MQRRSMSRISSLAIPLAIACALLASGVSAQADSGDKGCSNRTLNGNYGSRAEGLLLPAPGVSLPFRALTMTHFDGRGNISWVEHTVINGTLVGPDWSTTASGTYDVNPDCTGTATVNTPNSPVPLVLGMVIVKNGNEVDTVLDSHAIISVFNKVDQ
;
A
#
# COMPACT_ATOMS: atom_id res chain seq x y z
N MET A 1 60.11 -77.93 -5.06
CA MET A 1 59.34 -79.11 -5.49
C MET A 1 57.93 -78.62 -5.88
N GLN A 2 57.54 -78.82 -7.13
CA GLN A 2 56.24 -79.00 -7.69
C GLN A 2 55.28 -77.78 -7.72
N ARG A 3 55.13 -77.26 -8.84
CA ARG A 3 54.35 -77.49 -10.07
C ARG A 3 52.95 -76.87 -10.06
N ARG A 4 52.75 -75.95 -11.01
CA ARG A 4 51.70 -75.82 -12.01
C ARG A 4 50.26 -75.60 -11.40
N SER A 5 49.53 -74.59 -11.86
CA SER A 5 48.83 -74.72 -13.12
C SER A 5 48.22 -73.34 -13.54
N MET A 6 48.47 -73.05 -14.80
CA MET A 6 47.76 -71.97 -15.53
C MET A 6 46.31 -72.35 -15.71
N SER A 7 45.43 -71.41 -15.56
CA SER A 7 44.16 -71.43 -16.27
C SER A 7 43.81 -70.01 -16.71
N ARG A 8 43.87 -69.86 -18.02
CA ARG A 8 43.36 -68.69 -18.75
C ARG A 8 41.85 -68.87 -18.87
N ILE A 9 41.13 -67.87 -18.55
CA ILE A 9 39.78 -67.74 -19.06
C ILE A 9 39.57 -66.27 -19.53
N SER A 10 39.15 -66.26 -20.78
CA SER A 10 39.01 -65.19 -21.75
C SER A 10 38.01 -64.13 -21.32
N SER A 11 38.34 -62.92 -21.65
CA SER A 11 37.56 -61.85 -22.22
C SER A 11 36.03 -61.99 -22.28
N LEU A 12 35.32 -61.09 -21.63
CA LEU A 12 34.13 -60.53 -22.25
C LEU A 12 34.02 -59.07 -21.75
N ALA A 13 34.41 -58.15 -22.59
CA ALA A 13 34.19 -56.76 -22.45
C ALA A 13 32.73 -56.46 -22.81
N ILE A 14 31.94 -56.02 -21.85
CA ILE A 14 30.62 -55.48 -22.11
C ILE A 14 30.76 -53.97 -21.95
N PRO A 15 30.56 -53.17 -22.99
CA PRO A 15 30.49 -51.71 -22.81
C PRO A 15 29.12 -51.34 -22.21
N LEU A 16 29.09 -50.96 -20.96
CA LEU A 16 27.94 -50.38 -20.32
C LEU A 16 27.80 -48.94 -20.80
N ALA A 17 26.97 -48.75 -21.82
CA ALA A 17 26.56 -47.43 -22.26
C ALA A 17 25.62 -46.81 -21.19
N ILE A 18 26.15 -45.94 -20.35
CA ILE A 18 25.36 -45.14 -19.45
C ILE A 18 24.72 -44.01 -20.26
N ALA A 19 23.48 -44.21 -20.65
CA ALA A 19 22.65 -43.13 -21.17
C ALA A 19 22.26 -42.20 -20.03
N CYS A 20 22.96 -41.06 -19.85
CA CYS A 20 22.55 -39.97 -19.03
C CYS A 20 21.34 -39.28 -19.68
N ALA A 21 20.15 -39.72 -19.33
CA ALA A 21 18.94 -38.97 -19.62
C ALA A 21 18.92 -37.73 -18.71
N LEU A 22 19.38 -36.60 -19.21
CA LEU A 22 19.18 -35.30 -18.59
C LEU A 22 17.68 -34.96 -18.69
N LEU A 23 16.94 -35.30 -17.66
CA LEU A 23 15.62 -34.73 -17.43
C LEU A 23 15.81 -33.23 -17.08
N ALA A 24 15.84 -32.40 -18.11
CA ALA A 24 15.67 -30.96 -17.95
C ALA A 24 14.24 -30.73 -17.43
N SER A 25 14.10 -30.79 -16.12
CA SER A 25 12.91 -30.27 -15.45
C SER A 25 12.92 -28.76 -15.66
N GLY A 26 12.30 -28.32 -16.75
CA GLY A 26 11.98 -26.92 -16.97
C GLY A 26 11.09 -26.46 -15.84
N VAL A 27 11.68 -25.87 -14.81
CA VAL A 27 10.96 -25.03 -13.87
C VAL A 27 10.55 -23.82 -14.69
N SER A 28 9.35 -23.86 -15.26
CA SER A 28 8.68 -22.65 -15.74
C SER A 28 8.51 -21.77 -14.52
N ALA A 29 9.41 -20.81 -14.36
CA ALA A 29 9.14 -19.66 -13.52
C ALA A 29 7.94 -18.97 -14.19
N GLN A 30 6.74 -19.33 -13.78
CA GLN A 30 5.58 -18.49 -14.00
C GLN A 30 5.91 -17.19 -13.28
N ALA A 31 6.29 -16.18 -14.07
CA ALA A 31 6.20 -14.82 -13.62
C ALA A 31 4.72 -14.64 -13.26
N ASP A 32 4.44 -14.69 -11.97
CA ASP A 32 3.17 -14.28 -11.40
C ASP A 32 3.05 -12.77 -11.64
N SER A 33 2.67 -12.43 -12.85
CA SER A 33 2.15 -11.11 -13.20
C SER A 33 0.70 -11.02 -12.70
N GLY A 34 0.47 -11.55 -11.50
CA GLY A 34 -0.74 -11.27 -10.76
C GLY A 34 -0.79 -9.77 -10.57
N ASP A 35 -1.75 -9.16 -11.22
CA ASP A 35 -2.22 -7.82 -10.93
C ASP A 35 -2.47 -7.78 -9.42
N LYS A 36 -1.44 -7.37 -8.67
CA LYS A 36 -1.54 -7.28 -7.22
C LYS A 36 -2.41 -6.07 -6.96
N GLY A 37 -3.71 -6.31 -6.91
CA GLY A 37 -4.69 -5.32 -6.52
C GLY A 37 -4.23 -4.57 -5.27
N CYS A 38 -4.77 -3.39 -5.06
CA CYS A 38 -4.46 -2.60 -3.89
C CYS A 38 -4.88 -3.30 -2.58
N SER A 39 -4.33 -2.87 -1.49
CA SER A 39 -4.66 -3.28 -0.13
C SER A 39 -4.19 -2.20 0.85
N ASN A 40 -4.50 -2.34 2.13
CA ASN A 40 -4.00 -1.41 3.15
C ASN A 40 -2.47 -1.24 3.11
N ARG A 41 -1.73 -2.28 2.71
CA ARG A 41 -0.26 -2.23 2.55
C ARG A 41 0.22 -1.31 1.44
N THR A 42 -0.66 -0.98 0.49
CA THR A 42 -0.35 -0.04 -0.60
C THR A 42 -0.10 1.37 -0.04
N LEU A 43 -0.74 1.71 1.08
CA LEU A 43 -0.55 2.97 1.78
C LEU A 43 0.31 2.74 3.03
N ASN A 44 1.57 3.12 2.95
CA ASN A 44 2.52 2.99 4.06
C ASN A 44 3.53 4.13 4.02
N GLY A 45 3.71 4.82 5.16
CA GLY A 45 4.63 5.95 5.32
C GLY A 45 3.93 7.29 5.48
N ASN A 46 4.69 8.36 5.25
CA ASN A 46 4.24 9.73 5.44
C ASN A 46 3.77 10.35 4.13
N TYR A 47 2.72 11.16 4.21
CA TYR A 47 2.11 11.87 3.09
C TYR A 47 1.84 13.30 3.48
N GLY A 48 2.32 14.25 2.67
CA GLY A 48 1.88 15.63 2.73
C GLY A 48 0.55 15.78 1.99
N SER A 49 -0.46 16.41 2.60
CA SER A 49 -1.71 16.67 1.91
C SER A 49 -2.07 18.15 1.86
N ARG A 50 -2.87 18.46 0.86
CA ARG A 50 -3.66 19.69 0.79
C ARG A 50 -5.13 19.34 0.63
N ALA A 51 -5.97 20.03 1.38
CA ALA A 51 -7.42 19.91 1.29
C ALA A 51 -8.04 21.29 1.03
N GLU A 52 -9.05 21.33 0.16
CA GLU A 52 -9.73 22.56 -0.19
C GLU A 52 -11.18 22.32 -0.56
N GLY A 53 -12.01 23.33 -0.34
CA GLY A 53 -13.42 23.28 -0.70
C GLY A 53 -14.29 24.14 0.21
N LEU A 54 -15.49 23.63 0.44
CA LEU A 54 -16.49 24.27 1.29
C LEU A 54 -16.89 23.34 2.44
N LEU A 55 -16.74 23.83 3.64
CA LEU A 55 -17.34 23.23 4.82
C LEU A 55 -18.83 23.58 4.83
N LEU A 56 -19.68 22.58 5.01
CA LEU A 56 -21.15 22.71 4.99
C LEU A 56 -21.72 22.35 6.37
N PRO A 57 -21.61 23.24 7.38
CA PRO A 57 -21.98 22.91 8.76
C PRO A 57 -23.49 22.84 9.00
N ALA A 58 -24.29 23.43 8.12
CA ALA A 58 -25.76 23.42 8.20
C ALA A 58 -26.35 23.68 6.78
N PRO A 59 -27.62 23.33 6.53
CA PRO A 59 -28.29 23.66 5.29
C PRO A 59 -28.22 25.18 4.98
N GLY A 60 -27.74 25.48 3.74
CA GLY A 60 -27.61 26.87 3.28
C GLY A 60 -26.36 27.61 3.80
N VAL A 61 -25.55 27.00 4.65
CA VAL A 61 -24.28 27.58 5.14
C VAL A 61 -23.11 26.91 4.45
N SER A 62 -22.23 27.72 3.85
CA SER A 62 -21.00 27.25 3.23
C SER A 62 -19.84 28.15 3.65
N LEU A 63 -18.76 27.55 4.13
CA LEU A 63 -17.57 28.27 4.60
C LEU A 63 -16.36 27.80 3.80
N PRO A 64 -15.56 28.71 3.23
CA PRO A 64 -14.30 28.37 2.59
C PRO A 64 -13.39 27.58 3.55
N PHE A 65 -12.89 26.44 3.08
CA PHE A 65 -12.03 25.54 3.83
C PHE A 65 -10.69 25.34 3.11
N ARG A 66 -9.61 25.39 3.87
CA ARG A 66 -8.25 25.04 3.43
C ARG A 66 -7.53 24.33 4.56
N ALA A 67 -6.85 23.24 4.25
CA ALA A 67 -5.98 22.56 5.21
C ALA A 67 -4.74 21.99 4.55
N LEU A 68 -3.68 21.94 5.33
CA LEU A 68 -2.50 21.12 5.07
C LEU A 68 -2.38 20.09 6.17
N THR A 69 -2.00 18.85 5.82
CA THR A 69 -1.72 17.84 6.84
C THR A 69 -0.39 17.13 6.56
N MET A 70 0.23 16.66 7.62
CA MET A 70 1.23 15.61 7.54
C MET A 70 0.59 14.33 8.08
N THR A 71 0.33 13.39 7.18
CA THR A 71 -0.45 12.18 7.44
C THR A 71 0.44 10.95 7.43
N HIS A 72 0.24 10.06 8.37
CA HIS A 72 0.90 8.76 8.42
C HIS A 72 -0.12 7.63 8.20
N PHE A 73 0.14 6.77 7.21
CA PHE A 73 -0.53 5.50 7.01
C PHE A 73 0.40 4.37 7.45
N ASP A 74 -0.05 3.45 8.31
CA ASP A 74 0.79 2.39 8.87
C ASP A 74 0.87 1.11 8.01
N GLY A 75 0.17 1.07 6.88
CA GLY A 75 0.08 -0.11 6.01
C GLY A 75 -0.81 -1.23 6.56
N ARG A 76 -1.47 -1.03 7.69
CA ARG A 76 -2.31 -2.02 8.38
C ARG A 76 -3.74 -1.57 8.61
N GLY A 77 -4.07 -0.36 8.18
CA GLY A 77 -5.40 0.20 8.31
C GLY A 77 -5.53 1.30 9.36
N ASN A 78 -4.43 1.79 9.96
CA ASN A 78 -4.47 2.94 10.85
C ASN A 78 -3.90 4.18 10.16
N ILE A 79 -4.55 5.31 10.39
CA ILE A 79 -4.19 6.62 9.88
C ILE A 79 -4.09 7.63 11.03
N SER A 80 -3.14 8.54 10.94
CA SER A 80 -3.03 9.68 11.85
C SER A 80 -2.46 10.88 11.12
N TRP A 81 -2.79 12.10 11.57
CA TRP A 81 -2.18 13.31 11.03
C TRP A 81 -2.08 14.45 12.04
N VAL A 82 -1.20 15.38 11.76
CA VAL A 82 -1.20 16.75 12.30
C VAL A 82 -1.66 17.69 11.19
N GLU A 83 -2.32 18.77 11.55
CA GLU A 83 -2.97 19.66 10.58
C GLU A 83 -2.77 21.14 10.87
N HIS A 84 -2.81 21.92 9.79
CA HIS A 84 -2.96 23.38 9.78
C HIS A 84 -4.24 23.69 9.00
N THR A 85 -5.29 24.09 9.70
CA THR A 85 -6.63 24.24 9.12
C THR A 85 -7.12 25.67 9.22
N VAL A 86 -7.61 26.20 8.11
CA VAL A 86 -8.20 27.56 8.02
C VAL A 86 -9.62 27.46 7.50
N ILE A 87 -10.56 28.00 8.27
CA ILE A 87 -11.98 28.07 7.88
C ILE A 87 -12.40 29.54 7.84
N ASN A 88 -12.95 29.94 6.71
CA ASN A 88 -13.39 31.34 6.48
C ASN A 88 -12.33 32.39 6.84
N GLY A 89 -11.06 32.08 6.49
CA GLY A 89 -9.91 32.97 6.76
C GLY A 89 -9.36 32.92 8.19
N THR A 90 -9.92 32.11 9.07
CA THR A 90 -9.48 32.00 10.48
C THR A 90 -8.83 30.64 10.73
N LEU A 91 -7.64 30.64 11.35
CA LEU A 91 -6.96 29.43 11.82
C LEU A 91 -7.81 28.74 12.88
N VAL A 92 -8.01 27.44 12.75
CA VAL A 92 -8.83 26.61 13.65
C VAL A 92 -7.93 25.67 14.43
N GLY A 93 -8.03 25.72 15.75
CA GLY A 93 -7.23 24.90 16.66
C GLY A 93 -5.77 25.37 16.78
N PRO A 94 -4.99 24.66 17.58
CA PRO A 94 -3.54 24.89 17.67
C PRO A 94 -2.86 24.49 16.37
N ASP A 95 -1.94 25.34 15.92
CA ASP A 95 -1.18 25.11 14.69
C ASP A 95 -0.27 23.89 14.81
N TRP A 96 -0.37 22.92 13.86
CA TRP A 96 0.40 21.69 13.76
C TRP A 96 0.40 20.79 15.01
N SER A 97 -0.37 21.12 16.04
CA SER A 97 -0.44 20.36 17.29
C SER A 97 -1.70 19.49 17.38
N THR A 98 -2.65 19.69 16.48
CA THR A 98 -3.88 18.90 16.42
C THR A 98 -3.56 17.51 15.90
N THR A 99 -3.76 16.50 16.75
CA THR A 99 -3.57 15.10 16.36
C THR A 99 -4.92 14.49 16.02
N ALA A 100 -5.08 14.13 14.77
CA ALA A 100 -6.20 13.32 14.30
C ALA A 100 -5.77 11.85 14.17
N SER A 101 -6.69 10.92 14.38
CA SER A 101 -6.44 9.49 14.23
C SER A 101 -7.69 8.73 13.81
N GLY A 102 -7.50 7.60 13.17
CA GLY A 102 -8.60 6.79 12.68
C GLY A 102 -8.15 5.53 11.98
N THR A 103 -9.04 5.02 11.15
CA THR A 103 -8.81 3.80 10.39
C THR A 103 -9.08 4.04 8.90
N TYR A 104 -8.48 3.21 8.05
CA TYR A 104 -8.77 3.16 6.62
C TYR A 104 -8.84 1.72 6.14
N ASP A 105 -9.56 1.52 5.04
CA ASP A 105 -9.62 0.25 4.33
C ASP A 105 -9.50 0.46 2.82
N VAL A 106 -8.70 -0.38 2.17
CA VAL A 106 -8.39 -0.31 0.73
C VAL A 106 -8.85 -1.58 0.04
N ASN A 107 -9.71 -1.41 -0.94
CA ASN A 107 -10.22 -2.48 -1.79
C ASN A 107 -9.19 -2.90 -2.86
N PRO A 108 -9.29 -4.13 -3.40
CA PRO A 108 -8.41 -4.60 -4.48
C PRO A 108 -8.42 -3.75 -5.74
N ASP A 109 -9.49 -3.01 -6.02
CA ASP A 109 -9.64 -2.10 -7.16
C ASP A 109 -9.03 -0.70 -6.93
N CYS A 110 -8.29 -0.53 -5.84
CA CYS A 110 -7.66 0.74 -5.44
C CYS A 110 -8.63 1.85 -5.01
N THR A 111 -9.91 1.53 -4.78
CA THR A 111 -10.80 2.39 -4.02
C THR A 111 -10.65 2.13 -2.53
N GLY A 112 -11.17 3.02 -1.68
CA GLY A 112 -11.12 2.80 -0.24
C GLY A 112 -11.92 3.84 0.53
N THR A 113 -11.92 3.69 1.85
CA THR A 113 -12.53 4.65 2.77
C THR A 113 -11.62 4.90 3.97
N ALA A 114 -11.70 6.07 4.56
CA ALA A 114 -11.10 6.36 5.85
C ALA A 114 -12.10 7.01 6.78
N THR A 115 -12.02 6.69 8.07
CA THR A 115 -12.80 7.33 9.13
C THR A 115 -11.85 7.90 10.16
N VAL A 116 -11.88 9.21 10.36
CA VAL A 116 -10.89 9.93 11.16
C VAL A 116 -11.57 10.82 12.18
N ASN A 117 -11.10 10.72 13.41
CA ASN A 117 -11.48 11.61 14.50
C ASN A 117 -10.45 12.72 14.63
N THR A 118 -10.90 13.95 14.62
CA THR A 118 -10.06 15.13 14.87
C THR A 118 -10.72 16.01 15.95
N PRO A 119 -9.93 16.64 16.83
CA PRO A 119 -10.47 17.60 17.80
C PRO A 119 -11.22 18.78 17.19
N ASN A 120 -10.98 19.06 15.91
CA ASN A 120 -11.61 20.15 15.17
C ASN A 120 -13.00 19.80 14.59
N SER A 121 -13.46 18.55 14.75
CA SER A 121 -14.78 18.10 14.31
C SER A 121 -15.51 17.35 15.42
N PRO A 122 -16.78 17.68 15.72
CA PRO A 122 -17.57 16.96 16.72
C PRO A 122 -18.01 15.56 16.27
N VAL A 123 -17.84 15.24 14.99
CA VAL A 123 -18.18 13.95 14.38
C VAL A 123 -17.01 13.43 13.58
N PRO A 124 -16.86 12.10 13.44
CA PRO A 124 -15.83 11.53 12.58
C PRO A 124 -15.94 12.04 11.14
N LEU A 125 -14.80 12.31 10.54
CA LEU A 125 -14.68 12.60 9.11
C LEU A 125 -14.65 11.29 8.34
N VAL A 126 -15.53 11.13 7.35
CA VAL A 126 -15.55 9.98 6.46
C VAL A 126 -15.08 10.42 5.07
N LEU A 127 -14.06 9.75 4.58
CA LEU A 127 -13.40 10.06 3.31
C LEU A 127 -13.56 8.89 2.35
N GLY A 128 -14.10 9.16 1.15
CA GLY A 128 -13.91 8.26 0.01
C GLY A 128 -12.52 8.46 -0.58
N MET A 129 -11.85 7.38 -0.99
CA MET A 129 -10.47 7.41 -1.45
C MET A 129 -10.30 6.69 -2.79
N VAL A 130 -9.39 7.20 -3.63
CA VAL A 130 -8.82 6.48 -4.77
C VAL A 130 -7.31 6.55 -4.66
N ILE A 131 -6.67 5.38 -4.70
CA ILE A 131 -5.22 5.23 -4.62
C ILE A 131 -4.67 5.22 -6.05
N VAL A 132 -3.78 6.13 -6.36
CA VAL A 132 -3.14 6.27 -7.67
C VAL A 132 -1.61 6.22 -7.55
N LYS A 133 -0.94 6.16 -8.69
CA LYS A 133 0.54 6.17 -8.76
C LYS A 133 1.20 5.12 -7.85
N ASN A 134 0.60 3.89 -7.80
CA ASN A 134 1.10 2.78 -6.96
C ASN A 134 1.22 3.15 -5.46
N GLY A 135 0.26 3.89 -4.93
CA GLY A 135 0.25 4.31 -3.53
C GLY A 135 1.06 5.56 -3.21
N ASN A 136 1.64 6.22 -4.22
CA ASN A 136 2.37 7.47 -4.00
C ASN A 136 1.45 8.71 -3.95
N GLU A 137 0.20 8.55 -4.37
CA GLU A 137 -0.81 9.60 -4.30
C GLU A 137 -2.16 8.99 -3.94
N VAL A 138 -2.95 9.73 -3.15
CA VAL A 138 -4.33 9.38 -2.79
C VAL A 138 -5.21 10.59 -3.00
N ASP A 139 -6.21 10.44 -3.84
CA ASP A 139 -7.27 11.43 -4.02
C ASP A 139 -8.44 11.11 -3.08
N THR A 140 -9.00 12.12 -2.44
CA THR A 140 -10.11 11.91 -1.50
C THR A 140 -11.20 12.95 -1.63
N VAL A 141 -12.41 12.55 -1.23
CA VAL A 141 -13.56 13.43 -1.03
C VAL A 141 -14.10 13.21 0.39
N LEU A 142 -14.42 14.27 1.08
CA LEU A 142 -15.09 14.23 2.37
C LEU A 142 -16.61 14.14 2.19
N ASP A 143 -17.23 13.06 2.67
CA ASP A 143 -18.62 12.68 2.34
C ASP A 143 -19.68 13.72 2.72
N SER A 144 -19.50 14.44 3.82
CA SER A 144 -20.51 15.38 4.34
C SER A 144 -20.28 16.84 3.94
N HIS A 145 -19.21 17.10 3.15
CA HIS A 145 -18.79 18.44 2.78
C HIS A 145 -18.32 18.48 1.31
N ALA A 146 -18.26 19.66 0.72
CA ALA A 146 -17.71 19.86 -0.63
C ALA A 146 -16.18 20.09 -0.53
N ILE A 147 -15.46 19.13 0.04
CA ILE A 147 -14.00 19.20 0.26
C ILE A 147 -13.33 18.03 -0.43
N ILE A 148 -12.32 18.35 -1.23
CA ILE A 148 -11.38 17.38 -1.82
C ILE A 148 -10.02 17.50 -1.16
N SER A 149 -9.27 16.38 -1.15
CA SER A 149 -7.86 16.43 -0.75
C SER A 149 -7.00 15.52 -1.63
N VAL A 150 -5.74 15.91 -1.75
CA VAL A 150 -4.72 15.11 -2.44
C VAL A 150 -3.56 14.90 -1.47
N PHE A 151 -3.24 13.65 -1.22
CA PHE A 151 -2.12 13.21 -0.41
C PHE A 151 -1.00 12.76 -1.33
N ASN A 152 0.19 13.28 -1.15
CA ASN A 152 1.38 12.85 -1.87
C ASN A 152 2.39 12.26 -0.90
N LYS A 153 2.93 11.10 -1.24
CA LYS A 153 3.94 10.44 -0.42
C LYS A 153 5.17 11.33 -0.31
N VAL A 154 5.70 11.43 0.90
CA VAL A 154 6.91 12.20 1.20
C VAL A 154 8.07 11.22 1.30
N ASP A 155 9.06 11.38 0.42
CA ASP A 155 10.32 10.65 0.52
C ASP A 155 11.12 11.22 1.70
N GLN A 156 11.47 10.36 2.65
CA GLN A 156 12.33 10.68 3.80
C GLN A 156 13.53 9.74 3.82
#